data_5124396144b8245d9c753509f1b34925
#
_entry.id   5124396144b8245d9c753509f1b34925
#
_cell.length_a   1.000
_cell.length_b   1.000
_cell.length_c   1.000
_cell.angle_alpha   90.00
_cell.angle_beta   90.00
_cell.angle_gamma   90.00
#
_symmetry.space_group_name_H-M   'P 1'
#
loop_
_entity.id
_entity.type
_entity.pdbx_description
1 polymer ?
#
loop_
_entity_poly.entity_id
_entity_poly.type
_entity_poly.pdbx_seq_one_letter_code
_entity_poly.pdbx_strand_id
1 'polypeptide(L)'
;MLFRSIIGKGGQEVDKLKEELKKLTGKEIQINIFEVKRPEVDAVIVGQNIARQLEGRVSFRRAVKTAVASTMRMGAEGIKIQVAGRVGGAEMARTETIKEGRIPLHTFRADIDYCLTEALTKVGILGVKVWICQGIVYGQRDLFEIAGASAQAPSGDRGERGDRRGGRGDRGDRRGGDRRGGRRGGDRRNNNQ
;
A
#
# COMPACT_ATOMS: atom_id res chain seq x y z
N MET A 1 -2.71 -11.14 -8.01
CA MET A 1 -3.21 -11.87 -9.21
C MET A 1 -3.65 -10.96 -10.37
N LEU A 2 -3.80 -9.66 -10.18
CA LEU A 2 -4.30 -8.71 -11.20
C LEU A 2 -3.30 -8.37 -12.30
N PHE A 3 -2.00 -8.46 -12.06
CA PHE A 3 -0.97 -8.20 -13.08
C PHE A 3 -1.09 -9.09 -14.30
N ARG A 4 -1.36 -10.39 -14.11
CA ARG A 4 -1.49 -11.33 -15.22
C ARG A 4 -2.69 -11.04 -16.13
N SER A 5 -3.75 -10.43 -15.62
CA SER A 5 -4.91 -10.08 -16.44
C SER A 5 -4.67 -8.82 -17.29
N ILE A 6 -3.87 -7.86 -16.79
CA ILE A 6 -3.55 -6.63 -17.53
C ILE A 6 -2.45 -6.88 -18.56
N ILE A 7 -1.42 -7.65 -18.20
CA ILE A 7 -0.32 -7.99 -19.11
C ILE A 7 -0.76 -9.03 -20.14
N GLY A 8 -1.67 -9.93 -19.76
CA GLY A 8 -2.11 -11.05 -20.60
C GLY A 8 -1.05 -12.12 -20.76
N LYS A 9 -1.31 -13.09 -21.64
CA LYS A 9 -0.31 -14.09 -22.00
C LYS A 9 0.75 -13.47 -22.91
N GLY A 10 1.98 -13.34 -22.40
CA GLY A 10 3.10 -12.82 -23.16
C GLY A 10 3.04 -11.34 -23.56
N GLY A 11 2.25 -10.53 -22.86
CA GLY A 11 2.17 -9.08 -23.12
C GLY A 11 1.14 -8.66 -24.18
N GLN A 12 0.38 -9.59 -24.76
CA GLN A 12 -0.56 -9.32 -25.86
C GLN A 12 -1.62 -8.27 -25.52
N GLU A 13 -2.09 -8.21 -24.28
CA GLU A 13 -3.09 -7.22 -23.85
C GLU A 13 -2.49 -5.81 -23.80
N VAL A 14 -1.25 -5.68 -23.33
CA VAL A 14 -0.52 -4.40 -23.30
C VAL A 14 -0.25 -3.90 -24.71
N ASP A 15 0.13 -4.81 -25.62
CA ASP A 15 0.38 -4.44 -27.02
C ASP A 15 -0.88 -3.97 -27.72
N LYS A 16 -2.03 -4.61 -27.48
CA LYS A 16 -3.33 -4.14 -27.99
C LYS A 16 -3.69 -2.75 -27.47
N LEU A 17 -3.55 -2.53 -26.15
CA LEU A 17 -3.78 -1.22 -25.55
C LEU A 17 -2.86 -0.14 -26.15
N LYS A 18 -1.58 -0.48 -26.38
CA LYS A 18 -0.62 0.41 -27.03
C LYS A 18 -1.05 0.79 -28.43
N GLU A 19 -1.52 -0.18 -29.22
CA GLU A 19 -2.03 0.08 -30.58
C GLU A 19 -3.29 0.95 -30.59
N GLU A 20 -4.24 0.70 -29.68
CA GLU A 20 -5.45 1.50 -29.54
C GLU A 20 -5.12 2.94 -29.16
N LEU A 21 -4.25 3.13 -28.18
CA LEU A 21 -3.80 4.46 -27.78
C LEU A 21 -3.02 5.16 -28.89
N LYS A 22 -2.19 4.44 -29.65
CA LYS A 22 -1.47 4.99 -30.81
C LYS A 22 -2.45 5.44 -31.90
N LYS A 23 -3.53 4.69 -32.15
CA LYS A 23 -4.58 5.09 -33.11
C LYS A 23 -5.30 6.37 -32.69
N LEU A 24 -5.55 6.54 -31.37
CA LEU A 24 -6.25 7.72 -30.84
C LEU A 24 -5.36 8.96 -30.80
N THR A 25 -4.11 8.81 -30.43
CA THR A 25 -3.20 9.95 -30.19
C THR A 25 -2.28 10.28 -31.37
N GLY A 26 -2.07 9.33 -32.28
CA GLY A 26 -1.12 9.46 -33.39
C GLY A 26 0.35 9.51 -32.97
N LYS A 27 0.67 9.25 -31.70
CA LYS A 27 2.02 9.30 -31.14
C LYS A 27 2.47 7.92 -30.66
N GLU A 28 3.77 7.72 -30.53
CA GLU A 28 4.29 6.54 -29.87
C GLU A 28 4.11 6.66 -28.37
N ILE A 29 3.54 5.59 -27.74
CA ILE A 29 3.21 5.56 -26.33
C ILE A 29 3.94 4.39 -25.69
N GLN A 30 4.56 4.64 -24.55
CA GLN A 30 5.11 3.63 -23.67
C GLN A 30 4.19 3.45 -22.47
N ILE A 31 3.80 2.21 -22.18
CA ILE A 31 2.95 1.86 -21.05
C ILE A 31 3.81 1.25 -19.96
N ASN A 32 3.85 1.89 -18.80
CA ASN A 32 4.50 1.37 -17.61
C ASN A 32 3.43 0.90 -16.62
N ILE A 33 3.54 -0.36 -16.18
CA ILE A 33 2.59 -0.95 -15.22
C ILE A 33 3.23 -0.90 -13.85
N PHE A 34 2.55 -0.24 -12.91
CA PHE A 34 2.98 -0.12 -11.54
C PHE A 34 2.02 -0.86 -10.60
N GLU A 35 2.56 -1.66 -9.69
CA GLU A 35 1.77 -2.39 -8.69
C GLU A 35 1.59 -1.57 -7.42
N VAL A 36 0.34 -1.34 -7.05
CA VAL A 36 -0.01 -0.74 -5.77
C VAL A 36 0.06 -1.81 -4.68
N LYS A 37 1.09 -1.78 -3.85
CA LYS A 37 1.33 -2.78 -2.80
C LYS A 37 0.30 -2.73 -1.67
N ARG A 38 -0.23 -1.53 -1.36
CA ARG A 38 -1.18 -1.27 -0.25
C ARG A 38 -2.39 -0.49 -0.76
N PRO A 39 -3.35 -1.16 -1.40
CA PRO A 39 -4.52 -0.48 -1.97
C PRO A 39 -5.42 0.21 -0.93
N GLU A 40 -5.36 -0.23 0.33
CA GLU A 40 -6.16 0.35 1.41
C GLU A 40 -5.59 1.69 1.93
N VAL A 41 -4.37 2.05 1.54
CA VAL A 41 -3.73 3.32 1.90
C VAL A 41 -3.76 4.31 0.73
N ASP A 42 -4.24 3.88 -0.43
CA ASP A 42 -4.44 4.73 -1.61
C ASP A 42 -5.83 5.37 -1.57
N ALA A 43 -5.87 6.71 -1.57
CA ALA A 43 -7.13 7.45 -1.46
C ALA A 43 -8.06 7.24 -2.65
N VAL A 44 -7.52 7.01 -3.85
CA VAL A 44 -8.31 6.79 -5.07
C VAL A 44 -9.03 5.46 -4.98
N ILE A 45 -8.32 4.40 -4.61
CA ILE A 45 -8.88 3.05 -4.51
C ILE A 45 -9.92 2.99 -3.40
N VAL A 46 -9.61 3.58 -2.24
CA VAL A 46 -10.56 3.66 -1.11
C VAL A 46 -11.81 4.45 -1.50
N GLY A 47 -11.64 5.59 -2.17
CA GLY A 47 -12.76 6.40 -2.67
C GLY A 47 -13.66 5.63 -3.63
N GLN A 48 -13.09 4.95 -4.62
CA GLN A 48 -13.82 4.12 -5.58
C GLN A 48 -14.53 2.94 -4.90
N ASN A 49 -13.91 2.31 -3.92
CA ASN A 49 -14.53 1.21 -3.17
C ASN A 49 -15.75 1.70 -2.37
N ILE A 50 -15.67 2.87 -1.76
CA ILE A 50 -16.82 3.50 -1.07
C ILE A 50 -17.90 3.84 -2.08
N ALA A 51 -17.55 4.45 -3.21
CA ALA A 51 -18.50 4.81 -4.26
C ALA A 51 -19.29 3.59 -4.77
N ARG A 52 -18.60 2.50 -5.10
CA ARG A 52 -19.24 1.23 -5.51
C ARG A 52 -20.18 0.66 -4.45
N GLN A 53 -19.81 0.75 -3.16
CA GLN A 53 -20.69 0.29 -2.08
C GLN A 53 -21.93 1.17 -1.94
N LEU A 54 -21.81 2.49 -2.13
CA LEU A 54 -22.93 3.42 -2.10
C LEU A 54 -23.89 3.19 -3.28
N GLU A 55 -23.36 2.95 -4.48
CA GLU A 55 -24.14 2.54 -5.67
C GLU A 55 -24.86 1.22 -5.45
N GLY A 56 -24.20 0.28 -4.76
CA GLY A 56 -24.77 -1.01 -4.32
C GLY A 56 -25.76 -0.90 -3.16
N ARG A 57 -26.20 0.32 -2.78
CA ARG A 57 -27.16 0.61 -1.71
C ARG A 57 -26.72 0.15 -0.31
N VAL A 58 -25.44 0.02 -0.07
CA VAL A 58 -24.92 -0.23 1.28
C VAL A 58 -25.10 1.05 2.10
N SER A 59 -25.44 0.91 3.38
CA SER A 59 -25.51 2.05 4.29
C SER A 59 -24.17 2.79 4.32
N PHE A 60 -24.20 4.11 4.07
CA PHE A 60 -23.00 4.93 4.03
C PHE A 60 -22.15 4.85 5.31
N ARG A 61 -22.82 4.76 6.48
CA ARG A 61 -22.13 4.63 7.78
C ARG A 61 -21.32 3.33 7.85
N ARG A 62 -21.87 2.23 7.32
CA ARG A 62 -21.18 0.94 7.29
C ARG A 62 -20.02 0.98 6.30
N ALA A 63 -20.25 1.47 5.08
CA ALA A 63 -19.22 1.59 4.05
C ALA A 63 -18.01 2.40 4.54
N VAL A 64 -18.27 3.61 5.10
CA VAL A 64 -17.21 4.48 5.59
C VAL A 64 -16.49 3.88 6.80
N LYS A 65 -17.20 3.32 7.79
CA LYS A 65 -16.55 2.69 8.95
C LYS A 65 -15.68 1.51 8.56
N THR A 66 -16.12 0.69 7.60
CA THR A 66 -15.33 -0.44 7.11
C THR A 66 -14.06 0.05 6.40
N ALA A 67 -14.16 1.08 5.56
CA ALA A 67 -13.01 1.67 4.89
C ALA A 67 -12.01 2.25 5.90
N VAL A 68 -12.49 3.04 6.88
CA VAL A 68 -11.65 3.61 7.95
C VAL A 68 -10.92 2.52 8.72
N ALA A 69 -11.62 1.47 9.15
CA ALA A 69 -11.02 0.36 9.90
C ALA A 69 -9.97 -0.39 9.07
N SER A 70 -10.20 -0.60 7.77
CA SER A 70 -9.22 -1.24 6.87
C SER A 70 -7.96 -0.40 6.71
N THR A 71 -8.11 0.90 6.44
CA THR A 71 -6.97 1.83 6.26
C THR A 71 -6.13 1.94 7.53
N MET A 72 -6.76 2.08 8.71
CA MET A 72 -6.04 2.13 9.99
C MET A 72 -5.30 0.83 10.29
N ARG A 73 -5.88 -0.33 9.94
CA ARG A 73 -5.23 -1.64 10.10
C ARG A 73 -3.97 -1.78 9.23
N MET A 74 -3.96 -1.16 8.05
CA MET A 74 -2.81 -1.19 7.13
C MET A 74 -1.71 -0.19 7.49
N GLY A 75 -1.87 0.55 8.59
CA GLY A 75 -0.83 1.38 9.17
C GLY A 75 -0.83 2.84 8.71
N ALA A 76 -1.96 3.38 8.22
CA ALA A 76 -2.11 4.82 8.02
C ALA A 76 -2.13 5.54 9.38
N GLU A 77 -1.53 6.72 9.49
CA GLU A 77 -1.57 7.55 10.70
C GLU A 77 -2.96 8.13 10.96
N GLY A 78 -3.71 8.37 9.91
CA GLY A 78 -5.08 8.85 10.01
C GLY A 78 -5.81 8.90 8.69
N ILE A 79 -7.13 8.88 8.78
CA ILE A 79 -8.03 8.99 7.64
C ILE A 79 -9.19 9.92 7.95
N LYS A 80 -9.58 10.72 6.95
CA LYS A 80 -10.78 11.53 6.97
C LYS A 80 -11.58 11.27 5.71
N ILE A 81 -12.84 10.92 5.88
CA ILE A 81 -13.76 10.70 4.78
C ILE A 81 -14.95 11.65 4.95
N GLN A 82 -15.29 12.33 3.89
CA GLN A 82 -16.43 13.25 3.84
C GLN A 82 -17.36 12.81 2.71
N VAL A 83 -18.59 12.52 3.05
CA VAL A 83 -19.65 12.18 2.09
C VAL A 83 -20.66 13.32 2.05
N ALA A 84 -20.87 13.88 0.88
CA ALA A 84 -21.78 15.02 0.66
C ALA A 84 -22.84 14.67 -0.38
N GLY A 85 -24.04 15.14 -0.16
CA GLY A 85 -25.19 14.95 -1.05
C GLY A 85 -26.44 14.46 -0.32
N ARG A 86 -27.34 13.80 -1.04
CA ARG A 86 -28.58 13.22 -0.49
C ARG A 86 -28.31 11.89 0.20
N VAL A 87 -27.57 11.97 1.32
CA VAL A 87 -27.10 10.80 2.06
C VAL A 87 -28.27 10.00 2.62
N GLY A 88 -28.33 8.71 2.26
CA GLY A 88 -29.42 7.83 2.68
C GLY A 88 -30.76 8.07 1.96
N GLY A 89 -30.76 8.83 0.87
CA GLY A 89 -31.96 9.15 0.11
C GLY A 89 -32.80 10.32 0.66
N ALA A 90 -32.27 11.09 1.62
CA ALA A 90 -32.93 12.26 2.18
C ALA A 90 -33.19 13.30 1.09
N GLU A 91 -34.31 14.07 1.22
CA GLU A 91 -34.62 15.17 0.29
C GLU A 91 -33.59 16.29 0.38
N MET A 92 -33.18 16.65 1.60
CA MET A 92 -32.16 17.66 1.82
C MET A 92 -30.78 17.06 1.80
N ALA A 93 -29.89 17.67 1.02
CA ALA A 93 -28.47 17.28 0.99
C ALA A 93 -27.80 17.67 2.33
N ARG A 94 -26.93 16.82 2.78
CA ARG A 94 -26.09 17.07 3.95
C ARG A 94 -24.69 16.52 3.75
N THR A 95 -23.77 16.99 4.56
CA THR A 95 -22.40 16.55 4.57
C THR A 95 -22.12 15.81 5.87
N GLU A 96 -21.68 14.57 5.75
CA GLU A 96 -21.27 13.74 6.88
C GLU A 96 -19.75 13.54 6.82
N THR A 97 -19.06 13.78 7.92
CA THR A 97 -17.60 13.63 8.01
C THR A 97 -17.25 12.64 9.10
N ILE A 98 -16.46 11.67 8.76
CA ILE A 98 -15.88 10.70 9.71
C ILE A 98 -14.37 10.84 9.61
N LYS A 99 -13.71 10.97 10.77
CA LYS A 99 -12.26 11.02 10.83
C LYS A 99 -11.76 10.12 11.96
N GLU A 100 -10.61 9.51 11.75
CA GLU A 100 -9.92 8.69 12.74
C GLU A 100 -8.41 8.92 12.59
N GLY A 101 -7.71 8.98 13.74
CA GLY A 101 -6.28 9.24 13.75
C GLY A 101 -5.89 10.70 13.50
N ARG A 102 -4.65 10.90 13.08
CA ARG A 102 -4.03 12.22 12.91
C ARG A 102 -4.01 12.62 11.43
N ILE A 103 -4.55 13.81 11.11
CA ILE A 103 -4.54 14.37 9.75
C ILE A 103 -4.14 15.85 9.84
N PRO A 104 -2.85 16.16 9.82
CA PRO A 104 -2.35 17.52 9.97
C PRO A 104 -2.38 18.24 8.61
N LEU A 105 -3.54 18.75 8.17
CA LEU A 105 -3.71 19.42 6.87
C LEU A 105 -2.90 20.72 6.71
N HIS A 106 -2.40 21.29 7.81
CA HIS A 106 -1.58 22.51 7.78
C HIS A 106 -0.06 22.24 7.78
N THR A 107 0.35 20.98 7.76
CA THR A 107 1.76 20.61 7.81
C THR A 107 2.23 20.19 6.42
N PHE A 108 3.12 21.00 5.79
CA PHE A 108 3.64 20.73 4.43
C PHE A 108 4.45 19.45 4.32
N ARG A 109 5.10 19.03 5.40
CA ARG A 109 5.88 17.79 5.43
C ARG A 109 5.03 16.52 5.66
N ALA A 110 3.73 16.68 5.92
CA ALA A 110 2.84 15.53 6.04
C ALA A 110 2.52 14.98 4.66
N ASP A 111 2.64 13.66 4.52
CA ASP A 111 2.24 12.93 3.32
C ASP A 111 0.75 12.62 3.40
N ILE A 112 -0.04 13.42 2.68
CA ILE A 112 -1.49 13.29 2.67
C ILE A 112 -1.94 13.02 1.24
N ASP A 113 -2.44 11.80 1.03
CA ASP A 113 -3.09 11.43 -0.22
C ASP A 113 -4.54 11.90 -0.19
N TYR A 114 -5.02 12.43 -1.33
CA TYR A 114 -6.35 12.99 -1.46
C TYR A 114 -7.04 12.53 -2.73
N CYS A 115 -8.30 12.15 -2.60
CA CYS A 115 -9.14 11.84 -3.75
C CYS A 115 -10.56 12.39 -3.57
N LEU A 116 -11.14 12.86 -4.69
CA LEU A 116 -12.56 13.12 -4.85
C LEU A 116 -13.14 12.07 -5.79
N THR A 117 -14.13 11.35 -5.33
CA THR A 117 -14.84 10.32 -6.11
C THR A 117 -16.34 10.59 -6.07
N GLU A 118 -16.99 10.38 -7.18
CA GLU A 118 -18.44 10.52 -7.31
C GLU A 118 -19.11 9.14 -7.33
N ALA A 119 -20.21 9.01 -6.61
CA ALA A 119 -21.04 7.82 -6.61
C ALA A 119 -22.39 8.15 -7.22
N LEU A 120 -22.73 7.51 -8.34
CA LEU A 120 -23.99 7.72 -9.03
C LEU A 120 -25.09 6.86 -8.39
N THR A 121 -25.97 7.49 -7.60
CA THR A 121 -27.08 6.80 -6.97
C THR A 121 -28.40 7.10 -7.68
N LYS A 122 -29.43 6.30 -7.45
CA LYS A 122 -30.78 6.53 -8.02
C LYS A 122 -31.39 7.89 -7.62
N VAL A 123 -30.93 8.47 -6.52
CA VAL A 123 -31.48 9.72 -5.93
C VAL A 123 -30.64 10.93 -6.33
N GLY A 124 -29.48 10.72 -6.95
CA GLY A 124 -28.54 11.76 -7.35
C GLY A 124 -27.09 11.33 -7.11
N ILE A 125 -26.16 12.22 -7.40
CA ILE A 125 -24.73 12.01 -7.23
C ILE A 125 -24.34 12.33 -5.79
N LEU A 126 -23.55 11.44 -5.18
CA LEU A 126 -22.90 11.66 -3.89
C LEU A 126 -21.43 11.92 -4.11
N GLY A 127 -20.91 13.02 -3.57
CA GLY A 127 -19.48 13.30 -3.58
C GLY A 127 -18.79 12.67 -2.38
N VAL A 128 -17.74 11.89 -2.61
CA VAL A 128 -16.92 11.26 -1.58
C VAL A 128 -15.51 11.86 -1.64
N LYS A 129 -15.10 12.55 -0.59
CA LYS A 129 -13.75 13.07 -0.43
C LYS A 129 -13.00 12.24 0.59
N VAL A 130 -11.83 11.79 0.24
CA VAL A 130 -10.97 10.95 1.09
C VAL A 130 -9.63 11.64 1.29
N TRP A 131 -9.15 11.70 2.51
CA TRP A 131 -7.80 12.14 2.88
C TRP A 131 -7.18 11.04 3.72
N ILE A 132 -6.00 10.59 3.35
CA ILE A 132 -5.25 9.57 4.07
C ILE A 132 -3.88 10.13 4.40
N CYS A 133 -3.53 10.16 5.68
CA CYS A 133 -2.22 10.55 6.15
C CYS A 133 -1.35 9.30 6.25
N GLN A 134 -0.30 9.24 5.43
CA GLN A 134 0.66 8.13 5.43
C GLN A 134 1.80 8.36 6.45
N GLY A 135 2.01 9.62 6.85
CA GLY A 135 3.04 9.97 7.82
C GLY A 135 3.67 11.33 7.55
N ILE A 136 4.81 11.57 8.18
CA ILE A 136 5.60 12.79 8.01
C ILE A 136 6.90 12.43 7.30
N VAL A 137 7.17 13.09 6.18
CA VAL A 137 8.40 12.90 5.40
C VAL A 137 9.42 13.97 5.84
N TYR A 138 10.58 13.50 6.32
CA TYR A 138 11.73 14.33 6.64
C TYR A 138 12.78 14.14 5.55
N GLY A 139 13.15 15.22 4.85
CA GLY A 139 14.15 15.20 3.78
C GLY A 139 13.61 15.69 2.45
N GLN A 140 14.42 15.63 1.40
CA GLN A 140 13.98 15.92 0.04
C GLN A 140 13.06 14.83 -0.45
N ARG A 141 11.90 15.23 -0.95
CA ARG A 141 11.03 14.34 -1.72
C ARG A 141 11.57 14.29 -3.15
N ASP A 142 12.00 13.14 -3.57
CA ASP A 142 12.31 12.92 -4.98
C ASP A 142 10.99 12.82 -5.75
N LEU A 143 10.52 13.98 -6.22
CA LEU A 143 9.28 14.09 -7.00
C LEU A 143 9.33 13.29 -8.30
N PHE A 144 10.51 12.84 -8.72
CA PHE A 144 10.73 12.07 -9.95
C PHE A 144 10.58 10.55 -9.76
N GLU A 145 10.58 10.02 -8.53
CA GLU A 145 10.35 8.59 -8.30
C GLU A 145 8.91 8.14 -8.63
N ILE A 146 7.95 9.05 -8.57
CA ILE A 146 6.55 8.78 -8.88
C ILE A 146 6.32 8.70 -10.41
N ALA A 147 7.19 9.29 -11.21
CA ALA A 147 7.05 9.37 -12.65
C ALA A 147 7.79 8.28 -13.45
N GLY A 148 8.02 7.10 -12.85
CA GLY A 148 8.49 5.93 -13.60
C GLY A 148 9.99 5.74 -13.63
N ALA A 149 10.67 6.05 -12.55
CA ALA A 149 12.03 5.59 -12.35
C ALA A 149 12.06 4.09 -12.03
N SER A 150 11.96 3.27 -13.05
CA SER A 150 12.82 2.09 -13.10
C SER A 150 14.25 2.60 -13.29
N ALA A 151 14.75 3.35 -12.32
CA ALA A 151 16.12 3.81 -12.31
C ALA A 151 17.00 2.58 -12.20
N GLN A 152 17.77 2.38 -13.24
CA GLN A 152 18.98 1.63 -13.26
C GLN A 152 19.68 1.81 -11.91
N ALA A 153 19.71 0.75 -11.11
CA ALA A 153 20.63 0.67 -10.00
C ALA A 153 22.02 1.00 -10.55
N PRO A 154 22.78 1.91 -9.94
CA PRO A 154 24.14 2.12 -10.34
C PRO A 154 24.83 0.77 -10.21
N SER A 155 25.31 0.25 -11.33
CA SER A 155 26.15 -0.91 -11.38
C SER A 155 27.40 -0.61 -10.54
N GLY A 156 27.36 -0.97 -9.26
CA GLY A 156 28.48 -0.85 -8.36
C GLY A 156 29.65 -1.58 -8.99
N ASP A 157 30.62 -0.80 -9.33
CA ASP A 157 31.97 -1.17 -9.66
C ASP A 157 32.43 -2.25 -8.69
N ARG A 158 32.43 -3.50 -9.13
CA ARG A 158 33.10 -4.60 -8.45
C ARG A 158 34.58 -4.42 -8.68
N GLY A 159 35.17 -3.52 -7.88
CA GLY A 159 36.63 -3.42 -7.73
C GLY A 159 37.20 -4.78 -7.49
N GLU A 160 37.97 -5.19 -8.46
CA GLU A 160 38.94 -6.22 -8.53
C GLU A 160 39.75 -6.28 -7.22
N ARG A 161 39.42 -7.20 -6.31
CA ARG A 161 40.28 -7.50 -5.17
C ARG A 161 41.15 -8.69 -5.53
N GLY A 162 42.36 -8.30 -5.92
CA GLY A 162 43.48 -9.14 -6.19
C GLY A 162 43.71 -10.24 -5.19
N ASP A 163 44.00 -11.33 -5.76
CA ASP A 163 44.65 -12.52 -5.28
C ASP A 163 45.87 -12.18 -4.38
N ARG A 164 45.83 -12.54 -3.11
CA ARG A 164 47.03 -12.69 -2.28
C ARG A 164 47.03 -14.06 -1.65
N ARG A 165 47.72 -14.98 -2.37
CA ARG A 165 48.34 -16.18 -1.84
C ARG A 165 49.25 -15.81 -0.67
N GLY A 166 49.26 -16.67 0.35
CA GLY A 166 50.46 -16.85 1.15
C GLY A 166 50.16 -17.17 2.61
N GLY A 167 50.59 -18.35 3.05
CA GLY A 167 51.04 -18.56 4.40
C GLY A 167 50.45 -19.74 5.17
N ARG A 168 51.03 -20.86 4.96
CA ARG A 168 51.36 -21.98 5.85
C ARG A 168 51.38 -21.68 7.36
N GLY A 169 50.90 -22.66 8.15
CA GLY A 169 51.21 -22.88 9.58
C GLY A 169 50.10 -23.70 10.22
N ASP A 170 50.11 -24.96 10.17
CA ASP A 170 50.74 -26.05 10.94
C ASP A 170 50.60 -25.90 12.47
N ARG A 171 50.11 -27.00 13.04
CA ARG A 171 50.20 -27.48 14.42
C ARG A 171 49.15 -27.00 15.44
N GLY A 172 48.50 -28.03 16.00
CA GLY A 172 48.26 -28.09 17.41
C GLY A 172 47.04 -28.88 17.87
N ASP A 173 47.20 -30.17 17.79
CA ASP A 173 46.64 -31.24 18.59
C ASP A 173 46.42 -30.85 20.08
N ARG A 174 45.31 -31.24 20.69
CA ARG A 174 45.14 -31.80 22.04
C ARG A 174 43.70 -31.69 22.52
N ARG A 175 43.00 -32.87 22.52
CA ARG A 175 42.55 -33.59 23.73
C ARG A 175 41.72 -32.76 24.70
N GLY A 176 40.42 -33.12 24.90
CA GLY A 176 40.07 -34.11 25.91
C GLY A 176 39.07 -33.55 26.90
N GLY A 177 38.10 -34.36 27.30
CA GLY A 177 37.34 -34.18 28.54
C GLY A 177 35.85 -33.97 28.38
N ASP A 178 35.06 -34.93 28.16
CA ASP A 178 34.39 -35.88 29.05
C ASP A 178 33.87 -35.27 30.38
N ARG A 179 32.53 -35.37 30.56
CA ARG A 179 31.76 -35.61 31.77
C ARG A 179 30.40 -34.91 31.69
N ARG A 180 29.36 -35.73 31.43
CA ARG A 180 28.50 -36.42 32.46
C ARG A 180 27.70 -35.49 33.34
N GLY A 181 26.39 -35.75 33.28
CA GLY A 181 25.52 -35.81 34.46
C GLY A 181 24.55 -34.62 34.55
N GLY A 182 23.31 -34.81 34.63
CA GLY A 182 22.40 -35.54 35.42
C GLY A 182 21.08 -34.83 35.42
N ARG A 183 20.05 -35.51 35.04
CA ARG A 183 18.87 -35.95 35.80
C ARG A 183 18.14 -34.94 36.70
N ARG A 184 16.81 -35.11 36.53
CA ARG A 184 15.67 -34.89 37.47
C ARG A 184 14.96 -33.59 37.24
N GLY A 185 13.67 -33.56 36.90
CA GLY A 185 12.54 -34.34 37.49
C GLY A 185 11.72 -33.40 38.35
N GLY A 186 10.41 -33.33 38.12
CA GLY A 186 9.50 -32.62 39.00
C GLY A 186 8.29 -32.04 38.25
N ASP A 187 7.42 -32.80 37.91
CA ASP A 187 6.03 -33.10 38.23
C ASP A 187 5.42 -32.22 39.36
N ARG A 188 4.25 -31.65 39.06
CA ARG A 188 3.11 -31.32 39.93
C ARG A 188 2.23 -30.29 39.23
N ARG A 189 1.10 -30.71 38.58
CA ARG A 189 -0.27 -30.91 39.18
C ARG A 189 -0.65 -29.86 40.24
N ASN A 190 -1.66 -29.11 39.94
CA ASN A 190 -2.96 -28.96 40.60
C ASN A 190 -3.59 -27.64 40.16
N ASN A 191 -4.78 -27.65 39.64
CA ASN A 191 -6.13 -27.82 40.14
C ASN A 191 -6.74 -26.56 40.77
N ASN A 192 -7.94 -26.25 40.32
CA ASN A 192 -9.05 -25.51 40.94
C ASN A 192 -9.01 -23.97 40.96
N GLN A 193 -9.89 -23.35 40.46
CA GLN A 193 -11.34 -23.08 40.47
C GLN A 193 -11.70 -22.16 39.31
#